data_fb2681ddd6d278827a4c459e1e919878
#
_entry.id   fb2681ddd6d278827a4c459e1e919878
#
_cell.length_a   1.000
_cell.length_b   1.000
_cell.length_c   1.000
_cell.angle_alpha   90.00
_cell.angle_beta   90.00
_cell.angle_gamma   90.00
#
_symmetry.space_group_name_H-M   'P 1'
#
loop_
_entity.id
_entity.type
_entity.pdbx_description
1 polymer ?
#
loop_
_entity_poly.entity_id
_entity_poly.type
_entity_poly.pdbx_seq_one_letter_code
_entity_poly.pdbx_strand_id
1 'polypeptide(L)'
;MQFENFSKKTNEYKELKEKPHWQGPATKGNIKPKEPNPANNTGFNEDDNRGRVAIFIDGLNLFHAALQLGIEIDYVKLLCRLTKTSRLLRAFFYTGMDSGNEKQQGFLLWMRRNGYRVVTKDMSVVVDNYKKPNLNVEIAVDMITLAPYYDTAVLVSGDGDLAYAVHAVSNVGARVEVIGLQTTTSDSEARSRNHLIDVADEFIDFDSIKQHIQKDAAIGYSYRTSANYHLQIPNI
;
A
#
# COMPACT_ATOMS: atom_id res chain seq x y z
N MET A 1 50.33 25.71 8.32
CA MET A 1 50.25 24.22 8.09
C MET A 1 48.80 23.67 8.12
N GLN A 2 47.77 24.47 7.87
CA GLN A 2 46.36 23.96 7.84
C GLN A 2 45.66 24.16 6.50
N PHE A 3 46.25 24.77 5.52
CA PHE A 3 45.65 25.07 4.20
C PHE A 3 46.08 24.09 3.09
N GLU A 4 47.11 23.29 3.26
CA GLU A 4 47.57 22.32 2.26
C GLU A 4 46.76 21.05 2.23
N ASN A 5 46.03 20.70 3.29
CA ASN A 5 45.21 19.50 3.35
C ASN A 5 43.82 19.66 2.68
N PHE A 6 43.39 20.88 2.38
CA PHE A 6 42.11 21.12 1.72
C PHE A 6 42.20 20.97 0.19
N SER A 7 43.39 21.28 -0.37
CA SER A 7 43.61 21.21 -1.82
C SER A 7 43.78 19.78 -2.35
N LYS A 8 44.25 18.84 -1.50
CA LYS A 8 44.38 17.43 -1.89
C LYS A 8 43.03 16.69 -1.91
N LYS A 9 42.11 17.02 -1.01
CA LYS A 9 40.76 16.42 -0.99
C LYS A 9 39.88 16.84 -2.17
N THR A 10 40.08 18.04 -2.73
CA THR A 10 39.31 18.51 -3.88
C THR A 10 39.75 17.88 -5.21
N ASN A 11 40.97 17.37 -5.32
CA ASN A 11 41.41 16.65 -6.52
C ASN A 11 40.94 15.18 -6.52
N GLU A 12 40.84 14.51 -5.37
CA GLU A 12 40.26 13.18 -5.29
C GLU A 12 38.76 13.15 -5.65
N TYR A 13 38.03 14.26 -5.41
CA TYR A 13 36.60 14.35 -5.82
C TYR A 13 36.43 14.63 -7.32
N LYS A 14 37.46 15.03 -8.05
CA LYS A 14 37.38 15.25 -9.50
C LYS A 14 37.58 13.97 -10.32
N GLU A 15 38.35 13.03 -9.83
CA GLU A 15 38.57 11.73 -10.50
C GLU A 15 37.39 10.75 -10.35
N LEU A 16 36.44 10.99 -9.41
CA LEU A 16 35.26 10.17 -9.25
C LEU A 16 34.09 10.53 -10.20
N LYS A 17 34.28 11.44 -11.15
CA LYS A 17 33.22 11.86 -12.10
C LYS A 17 33.14 11.04 -13.37
N GLU A 18 34.01 10.11 -13.62
CA GLU A 18 33.84 9.12 -14.68
C GLU A 18 33.21 7.85 -14.11
N LYS A 19 31.90 7.91 -13.83
CA LYS A 19 31.12 6.71 -13.54
C LYS A 19 31.02 5.89 -14.79
N PRO A 20 31.27 4.56 -14.74
CA PRO A 20 30.93 3.72 -15.86
C PRO A 20 29.46 3.88 -16.19
N HIS A 21 29.18 4.18 -17.45
CA HIS A 21 27.81 4.27 -17.99
C HIS A 21 27.11 2.94 -17.72
N TRP A 22 26.14 2.96 -16.79
CA TRP A 22 25.34 1.78 -16.49
C TRP A 22 24.57 1.41 -17.76
N GLN A 23 24.98 0.33 -18.41
CA GLN A 23 24.23 -0.28 -19.50
C GLN A 23 23.28 -1.27 -18.84
N GLY A 24 21.99 -0.94 -18.84
CA GLY A 24 20.94 -1.83 -18.40
C GLY A 24 21.05 -3.20 -19.09
N PRO A 25 20.49 -4.26 -18.51
CA PRO A 25 20.54 -5.60 -19.09
C PRO A 25 20.03 -5.55 -20.52
N ALA A 26 20.83 -6.10 -21.45
CA ALA A 26 20.52 -6.15 -22.87
C ALA A 26 19.12 -6.76 -23.05
N THR A 27 18.22 -6.00 -23.67
CA THR A 27 16.91 -6.46 -24.07
C THR A 27 17.06 -7.58 -25.10
N LYS A 28 17.03 -8.82 -24.63
CA LYS A 28 16.94 -9.99 -25.51
C LYS A 28 15.47 -10.21 -25.89
N GLY A 29 15.18 -10.04 -27.15
CA GLY A 29 14.03 -10.59 -27.81
C GLY A 29 12.89 -9.60 -28.05
N ASN A 30 12.70 -9.26 -29.33
CA ASN A 30 11.46 -8.70 -29.84
C ASN A 30 10.29 -9.62 -29.51
N ILE A 31 9.62 -9.36 -28.40
CA ILE A 31 8.29 -9.91 -28.15
C ILE A 31 7.34 -9.01 -28.92
N LYS A 32 6.93 -9.43 -30.12
CA LYS A 32 5.83 -8.78 -30.83
C LYS A 32 4.60 -8.78 -29.92
N PRO A 33 3.88 -7.66 -29.78
CA PRO A 33 2.60 -7.64 -29.10
C PRO A 33 1.68 -8.68 -29.76
N LYS A 34 1.10 -9.57 -28.97
CA LYS A 34 0.13 -10.54 -29.44
C LYS A 34 -1.13 -9.75 -29.79
N GLU A 35 -1.52 -9.76 -31.06
CA GLU A 35 -2.77 -9.14 -31.51
C GLU A 35 -3.95 -9.71 -30.70
N PRO A 36 -4.91 -8.88 -30.28
CA PRO A 36 -6.09 -9.36 -29.57
C PRO A 36 -6.93 -10.25 -30.49
N ASN A 37 -7.28 -11.43 -30.01
CA ASN A 37 -8.14 -12.38 -30.70
C ASN A 37 -9.57 -11.83 -30.80
N PRO A 38 -10.14 -11.58 -32.00
CA PRO A 38 -11.43 -10.90 -32.17
C PRO A 38 -12.68 -11.72 -31.79
N ALA A 39 -12.53 -12.89 -31.16
CA ALA A 39 -13.63 -13.84 -31.00
C ALA A 39 -14.30 -13.89 -29.63
N ASN A 40 -14.15 -12.89 -28.72
CA ASN A 40 -14.91 -12.83 -27.47
C ASN A 40 -15.41 -11.41 -27.18
N ASN A 41 -16.35 -10.96 -27.98
CA ASN A 41 -17.13 -9.75 -27.69
C ASN A 41 -18.34 -10.14 -26.80
N THR A 42 -18.07 -10.58 -25.57
CA THR A 42 -19.07 -10.63 -24.51
C THR A 42 -18.90 -9.36 -23.71
N GLY A 43 -19.92 -8.51 -23.70
CA GLY A 43 -19.98 -7.14 -23.15
C GLY A 43 -19.34 -6.97 -21.77
N PHE A 44 -18.03 -6.89 -21.74
CA PHE A 44 -17.26 -6.45 -20.59
C PHE A 44 -17.22 -4.94 -20.63
N ASN A 45 -17.69 -4.31 -19.57
CA ASN A 45 -17.48 -2.87 -19.35
C ASN A 45 -15.96 -2.62 -19.38
N GLU A 46 -15.52 -1.58 -20.09
CA GLU A 46 -14.10 -1.20 -20.22
C GLU A 46 -13.42 -0.96 -18.87
N ASP A 47 -14.18 -0.75 -17.79
CA ASP A 47 -13.70 -0.59 -16.41
C ASP A 47 -13.14 -1.87 -15.74
N ASP A 48 -13.28 -3.05 -16.34
CA ASP A 48 -12.92 -4.32 -15.70
C ASP A 48 -11.54 -4.88 -16.09
N ASN A 49 -10.80 -4.22 -16.97
CA ASN A 49 -9.51 -4.74 -17.42
C ASN A 49 -8.32 -4.29 -16.55
N ARG A 50 -8.39 -4.56 -15.24
CA ARG A 50 -7.29 -4.27 -14.30
C ARG A 50 -6.15 -5.29 -14.36
N GLY A 51 -6.32 -6.37 -15.14
CA GLY A 51 -5.33 -7.43 -15.24
C GLY A 51 -5.06 -8.15 -13.91
N ARG A 52 -3.79 -8.39 -13.60
CA ARG A 52 -3.34 -8.93 -12.32
C ARG A 52 -3.24 -7.78 -11.31
N VAL A 53 -3.87 -7.96 -10.16
CA VAL A 53 -3.93 -6.93 -9.12
C VAL A 53 -3.05 -7.32 -7.94
N ALA A 54 -2.21 -6.38 -7.49
CA ALA A 54 -1.54 -6.45 -6.20
C ALA A 54 -2.14 -5.38 -5.27
N ILE A 55 -2.44 -5.74 -4.03
CA ILE A 55 -3.09 -4.86 -3.05
C ILE A 55 -2.10 -4.60 -1.91
N PHE A 56 -1.90 -3.32 -1.57
CA PHE A 56 -1.00 -2.85 -0.53
C PHE A 56 -1.80 -2.02 0.47
N ILE A 57 -1.99 -2.53 1.68
CA ILE A 57 -2.83 -1.90 2.70
C ILE A 57 -1.99 -1.40 3.85
N ASP A 58 -1.90 -0.09 4.00
CA ASP A 58 -1.42 0.54 5.23
C ASP A 58 -2.48 0.36 6.32
N GLY A 59 -2.21 -0.55 7.26
CA GLY A 59 -3.16 -0.90 8.30
C GLY A 59 -3.46 0.24 9.26
N LEU A 60 -2.52 1.17 9.48
CA LEU A 60 -2.74 2.32 10.34
C LEU A 60 -3.67 3.35 9.66
N ASN A 61 -3.41 3.66 8.38
CA ASN A 61 -4.28 4.55 7.60
C ASN A 61 -5.68 3.96 7.45
N LEU A 62 -5.79 2.66 7.16
CA LEU A 62 -7.07 1.95 7.09
C LEU A 62 -7.84 2.04 8.41
N PHE A 63 -7.16 1.85 9.55
CA PHE A 63 -7.77 1.94 10.88
C PHE A 63 -8.30 3.36 11.17
N HIS A 64 -7.49 4.40 10.86
CA HIS A 64 -7.92 5.78 11.04
C HIS A 64 -9.14 6.12 10.15
N ALA A 65 -9.15 5.64 8.91
CA ALA A 65 -10.28 5.81 8.00
C ALA A 65 -11.56 5.15 8.56
N ALA A 66 -11.45 3.93 9.07
CA ALA A 66 -12.58 3.22 9.68
C ALA A 66 -13.14 3.95 10.92
N LEU A 67 -12.25 4.45 11.79
CA LEU A 67 -12.63 5.25 12.95
C LEU A 67 -13.35 6.54 12.54
N GLN A 68 -12.83 7.27 11.56
CA GLN A 68 -13.42 8.51 11.10
C GLN A 68 -14.80 8.30 10.47
N LEU A 69 -15.01 7.16 9.78
CA LEU A 69 -16.28 6.79 9.19
C LEU A 69 -17.24 6.10 10.16
N GLY A 70 -16.81 5.78 11.37
CA GLY A 70 -17.60 5.07 12.38
C GLY A 70 -18.01 3.66 11.99
N ILE A 71 -17.15 2.94 11.21
CA ILE A 71 -17.43 1.59 10.74
C ILE A 71 -16.45 0.55 11.31
N GLU A 72 -16.93 -0.67 11.44
CA GLU A 72 -16.09 -1.86 11.63
C GLU A 72 -15.84 -2.53 10.27
N ILE A 73 -14.58 -2.81 9.94
CA ILE A 73 -14.22 -3.41 8.66
C ILE A 73 -14.39 -4.91 8.69
N ASP A 74 -15.10 -5.44 7.70
CA ASP A 74 -15.04 -6.84 7.30
C ASP A 74 -13.89 -7.02 6.30
N TYR A 75 -12.80 -7.62 6.75
CA TYR A 75 -11.61 -7.79 5.92
C TYR A 75 -11.80 -8.76 4.75
N VAL A 76 -12.77 -9.70 4.83
CA VAL A 76 -13.10 -10.57 3.71
C VAL A 76 -13.82 -9.76 2.64
N LYS A 77 -14.84 -8.96 3.04
CA LYS A 77 -15.53 -8.04 2.13
C LYS A 77 -14.56 -7.02 1.52
N LEU A 78 -13.64 -6.47 2.34
CA LEU A 78 -12.61 -5.56 1.84
C LEU A 78 -11.78 -6.21 0.74
N LEU A 79 -11.23 -7.40 0.99
CA LEU A 79 -10.44 -8.11 -0.01
C LEU A 79 -11.23 -8.35 -1.31
N CYS A 80 -12.46 -8.83 -1.19
CA CYS A 80 -13.35 -9.03 -2.34
C CYS A 80 -13.61 -7.71 -3.09
N ARG A 81 -13.89 -6.62 -2.36
CA ARG A 81 -14.16 -5.31 -2.97
C ARG A 81 -12.96 -4.74 -3.70
N LEU A 82 -11.76 -4.87 -3.14
CA LEU A 82 -10.52 -4.39 -3.74
C LEU A 82 -10.09 -5.24 -4.94
N THR A 83 -10.30 -6.54 -4.89
CA THR A 83 -9.99 -7.45 -6.00
C THR A 83 -10.98 -7.29 -7.14
N LYS A 84 -12.26 -7.02 -6.84
CA LYS A 84 -13.37 -7.04 -7.81
C LYS A 84 -13.37 -8.36 -8.62
N THR A 85 -13.43 -8.26 -9.95
CA THR A 85 -13.37 -9.40 -10.89
C THR A 85 -11.95 -9.74 -11.37
N SER A 86 -10.94 -9.00 -10.87
CA SER A 86 -9.56 -9.11 -11.33
C SER A 86 -8.83 -10.31 -10.73
N ARG A 87 -7.73 -10.72 -11.37
CA ARG A 87 -6.88 -11.79 -10.86
C ARG A 87 -5.97 -11.28 -9.75
N LEU A 88 -6.25 -11.64 -8.51
CA LEU A 88 -5.40 -11.25 -7.37
C LEU A 88 -4.02 -11.94 -7.47
N LEU A 89 -2.96 -11.14 -7.54
CA LEU A 89 -1.58 -11.62 -7.37
C LEU A 89 -1.31 -11.82 -5.88
N ARG A 90 -1.53 -10.78 -5.06
CA ARG A 90 -1.30 -10.79 -3.62
C ARG A 90 -1.98 -9.60 -2.94
N ALA A 91 -2.40 -9.79 -1.69
CA ALA A 91 -2.83 -8.71 -0.81
C ALA A 91 -1.89 -8.61 0.39
N PHE A 92 -1.23 -7.47 0.56
CA PHE A 92 -0.36 -7.18 1.68
C PHE A 92 -1.10 -6.34 2.71
N PHE A 93 -0.81 -6.60 3.99
CA PHE A 93 -1.30 -5.82 5.11
C PHE A 93 -0.13 -5.45 6.00
N TYR A 94 0.18 -4.15 6.07
CA TYR A 94 1.32 -3.60 6.81
C TYR A 94 0.85 -3.01 8.12
N THR A 95 1.47 -3.41 9.23
CA THR A 95 1.08 -2.91 10.56
C THR A 95 2.21 -2.98 11.57
N GLY A 96 2.18 -2.10 12.56
CA GLY A 96 2.98 -2.27 13.77
C GLY A 96 2.47 -3.48 14.55
N MET A 97 3.36 -4.19 15.23
CA MET A 97 3.03 -5.33 16.08
C MET A 97 3.55 -5.08 17.49
N ASP A 98 2.66 -5.22 18.47
CA ASP A 98 3.02 -5.34 19.87
C ASP A 98 3.11 -6.83 20.23
N SER A 99 4.32 -7.29 20.51
CA SER A 99 4.58 -8.70 20.87
C SER A 99 3.90 -9.13 22.18
N GLY A 100 3.50 -8.17 23.04
CA GLY A 100 2.73 -8.43 24.27
C GLY A 100 1.21 -8.52 24.05
N ASN A 101 0.71 -8.19 22.86
CA ASN A 101 -0.74 -8.14 22.59
C ASN A 101 -1.23 -9.42 21.89
N GLU A 102 -1.68 -10.41 22.70
CA GLU A 102 -2.19 -11.68 22.17
C GLU A 102 -3.40 -11.53 21.23
N LYS A 103 -4.28 -10.54 21.48
CA LYS A 103 -5.45 -10.28 20.62
C LYS A 103 -5.00 -9.83 19.24
N GLN A 104 -4.01 -8.93 19.18
CA GLN A 104 -3.44 -8.48 17.92
C GLN A 104 -2.77 -9.65 17.19
N GLN A 105 -2.00 -10.50 17.90
CA GLN A 105 -1.37 -11.68 17.29
C GLN A 105 -2.41 -12.64 16.70
N GLY A 106 -3.50 -12.90 17.45
CA GLY A 106 -4.61 -13.73 16.96
C GLY A 106 -5.26 -13.16 15.69
N PHE A 107 -5.48 -11.84 15.65
CA PHE A 107 -6.00 -11.14 14.48
C PHE A 107 -5.04 -11.27 13.28
N LEU A 108 -3.74 -11.01 13.47
CA LEU A 108 -2.76 -11.11 12.39
C LEU A 108 -2.61 -12.55 11.87
N LEU A 109 -2.74 -13.54 12.75
CA LEU A 109 -2.77 -14.95 12.33
C LEU A 109 -4.01 -15.26 11.50
N TRP A 110 -5.18 -14.73 11.91
CA TRP A 110 -6.40 -14.85 11.15
C TRP A 110 -6.26 -14.21 9.76
N MET A 111 -5.69 -12.99 9.65
CA MET A 111 -5.42 -12.31 8.39
C MET A 111 -4.59 -13.18 7.42
N ARG A 112 -3.50 -13.79 7.94
CA ARG A 112 -2.64 -14.68 7.14
C ARG A 112 -3.40 -15.89 6.58
N ARG A 113 -4.37 -16.41 7.34
CA ARG A 113 -5.22 -17.56 6.93
C ARG A 113 -6.32 -17.16 5.95
N ASN A 114 -6.65 -15.86 5.90
CA ASN A 114 -7.73 -15.34 5.04
C ASN A 114 -7.21 -14.54 3.82
N GLY A 115 -6.05 -14.91 3.30
CA GLY A 115 -5.55 -14.43 2.01
C GLY A 115 -4.64 -13.21 2.07
N TYR A 116 -4.30 -12.71 3.26
CA TYR A 116 -3.40 -11.58 3.43
C TYR A 116 -1.96 -12.01 3.71
N ARG A 117 -1.00 -11.38 3.07
CA ARG A 117 0.39 -11.41 3.49
C ARG A 117 0.64 -10.29 4.49
N VAL A 118 0.78 -10.64 5.76
CA VAL A 118 0.97 -9.66 6.83
C VAL A 118 2.45 -9.35 6.99
N VAL A 119 2.79 -8.06 6.86
CA VAL A 119 4.12 -7.49 7.11
C VAL A 119 4.04 -6.70 8.42
N THR A 120 4.91 -7.02 9.37
CA THR A 120 4.89 -6.40 10.70
C THR A 120 6.21 -5.76 11.04
N LYS A 121 6.14 -4.63 11.77
CA LYS A 121 7.29 -3.98 12.40
C LYS A 121 7.08 -3.98 13.91
N ASP A 122 8.08 -4.45 14.67
CA ASP A 122 7.97 -4.50 16.12
C ASP A 122 7.93 -3.08 16.71
N MET A 123 6.94 -2.83 17.56
CA MET A 123 6.75 -1.54 18.23
C MET A 123 7.66 -1.39 19.47
N SER A 124 8.17 -2.50 20.03
CA SER A 124 9.02 -2.49 21.22
C SER A 124 10.42 -1.88 20.99
N VAL A 125 10.84 -1.77 19.73
CA VAL A 125 12.17 -1.24 19.33
C VAL A 125 12.17 0.30 19.23
N VAL A 126 11.03 0.95 19.42
CA VAL A 126 10.94 2.42 19.32
C VAL A 126 11.40 3.04 20.64
N VAL A 127 12.68 3.46 20.69
CA VAL A 127 13.33 4.06 21.86
C VAL A 127 12.80 5.45 22.23
N ASP A 128 12.10 6.10 21.31
CA ASP A 128 11.47 7.41 21.53
C ASP A 128 9.94 7.26 21.59
N ASN A 129 9.34 7.63 22.70
CA ASN A 129 7.90 7.54 23.03
C ASN A 129 6.93 8.23 22.03
N TYR A 130 7.41 8.72 20.88
CA TYR A 130 6.61 9.52 19.94
C TYR A 130 6.59 9.03 18.49
N LYS A 131 7.30 7.96 18.15
CA LYS A 131 7.29 7.48 16.75
C LYS A 131 6.38 6.26 16.60
N LYS A 132 5.21 6.49 15.99
CA LYS A 132 4.39 5.39 15.44
C LYS A 132 5.25 4.62 14.41
N PRO A 133 5.15 3.27 14.35
CA PRO A 133 5.89 2.51 13.36
C PRO A 133 5.40 2.90 11.97
N ASN A 134 6.29 3.52 11.20
CA ASN A 134 6.05 3.85 9.80
C ASN A 134 6.57 2.69 8.95
N LEU A 135 5.71 2.12 8.09
CA LEU A 135 6.03 1.04 7.17
C LEU A 135 6.03 1.52 5.70
N ASN A 136 6.13 2.83 5.46
CA ASN A 136 6.12 3.38 4.10
C ASN A 136 7.28 2.86 3.25
N VAL A 137 8.43 2.59 3.86
CA VAL A 137 9.59 2.01 3.18
C VAL A 137 9.29 0.58 2.73
N GLU A 138 8.71 -0.24 3.61
CA GLU A 138 8.34 -1.61 3.32
C GLU A 138 7.26 -1.66 2.22
N ILE A 139 6.24 -0.78 2.29
CA ILE A 139 5.21 -0.63 1.26
C ILE A 139 5.84 -0.24 -0.09
N ALA A 140 6.68 0.82 -0.11
CA ALA A 140 7.30 1.32 -1.32
C ALA A 140 8.19 0.28 -1.99
N VAL A 141 9.01 -0.44 -1.21
CA VAL A 141 9.89 -1.50 -1.71
C VAL A 141 9.09 -2.65 -2.31
N ASP A 142 8.04 -3.11 -1.62
CA ASP A 142 7.20 -4.19 -2.13
C ASP A 142 6.43 -3.77 -3.39
N MET A 143 5.89 -2.55 -3.45
CA MET A 143 5.23 -2.00 -4.64
C MET A 143 6.16 -2.01 -5.85
N ILE A 144 7.38 -1.44 -5.73
CA ILE A 144 8.33 -1.32 -6.83
C ILE A 144 8.89 -2.69 -7.23
N THR A 145 9.23 -3.54 -6.25
CA THR A 145 9.83 -4.85 -6.54
C THR A 145 8.85 -5.78 -7.25
N LEU A 146 7.56 -5.68 -6.94
CA LEU A 146 6.53 -6.53 -7.54
C LEU A 146 5.91 -5.94 -8.82
N ALA A 147 6.23 -4.69 -9.19
CA ALA A 147 5.67 -4.03 -10.36
C ALA A 147 5.78 -4.86 -11.66
N PRO A 148 6.83 -5.66 -11.92
CA PRO A 148 6.89 -6.52 -13.10
C PRO A 148 5.87 -7.67 -13.11
N TYR A 149 5.19 -7.96 -12.01
CA TYR A 149 4.33 -9.13 -11.83
C TYR A 149 2.85 -8.81 -11.74
N TYR A 150 2.47 -7.54 -11.64
CA TYR A 150 1.08 -7.09 -11.65
C TYR A 150 0.85 -6.03 -12.73
N ASP A 151 -0.39 -5.86 -13.12
CA ASP A 151 -0.82 -4.86 -14.10
C ASP A 151 -1.44 -3.64 -13.39
N THR A 152 -2.01 -3.85 -12.19
CA THR A 152 -2.59 -2.81 -11.34
C THR A 152 -2.16 -2.97 -9.89
N ALA A 153 -1.68 -1.88 -9.29
CA ALA A 153 -1.49 -1.75 -7.84
C ALA A 153 -2.70 -1.06 -7.22
N VAL A 154 -3.23 -1.60 -6.13
CA VAL A 154 -4.23 -0.95 -5.28
C VAL A 154 -3.56 -0.58 -3.97
N LEU A 155 -3.38 0.71 -3.72
CA LEU A 155 -2.80 1.25 -2.50
C LEU A 155 -3.89 1.79 -1.60
N VAL A 156 -4.04 1.23 -0.40
CA VAL A 156 -4.93 1.76 0.64
C VAL A 156 -4.09 2.55 1.63
N SER A 157 -4.00 3.85 1.41
CA SER A 157 -3.29 4.81 2.27
C SER A 157 -3.71 6.24 1.96
N GLY A 158 -3.53 7.15 2.92
CA GLY A 158 -3.64 8.60 2.75
C GLY A 158 -2.28 9.31 2.93
N ASP A 159 -1.19 8.54 3.04
CA ASP A 159 0.13 9.10 3.33
C ASP A 159 0.86 9.52 2.06
N GLY A 160 1.05 10.84 1.89
CA GLY A 160 1.75 11.42 0.74
C GLY A 160 3.22 11.06 0.60
N ASP A 161 3.84 10.51 1.65
CA ASP A 161 5.23 10.01 1.56
C ASP A 161 5.34 8.83 0.58
N LEU A 162 4.22 8.17 0.27
CA LEU A 162 4.14 7.11 -0.74
C LEU A 162 4.00 7.62 -2.18
N ALA A 163 3.81 8.93 -2.39
CA ALA A 163 3.60 9.49 -3.74
C ALA A 163 4.77 9.18 -4.69
N TYR A 164 6.00 9.19 -4.20
CA TYR A 164 7.16 8.83 -5.03
C TYR A 164 7.16 7.36 -5.45
N ALA A 165 6.72 6.45 -4.58
CA ALA A 165 6.58 5.04 -4.91
C ALA A 165 5.47 4.81 -5.94
N VAL A 166 4.33 5.50 -5.80
CA VAL A 166 3.24 5.50 -6.78
C VAL A 166 3.75 5.94 -8.15
N HIS A 167 4.41 7.10 -8.22
CA HIS A 167 4.99 7.60 -9.45
C HIS A 167 6.03 6.64 -10.07
N ALA A 168 6.88 6.01 -9.25
CA ALA A 168 7.85 5.04 -9.74
C ALA A 168 7.20 3.79 -10.36
N VAL A 169 6.09 3.33 -9.77
CA VAL A 169 5.31 2.18 -10.26
C VAL A 169 4.59 2.54 -11.57
N SER A 170 3.96 3.72 -11.65
CA SER A 170 3.31 4.19 -12.87
C SER A 170 4.32 4.34 -14.03
N ASN A 171 5.54 4.80 -13.74
CA ASN A 171 6.59 4.95 -14.75
C ASN A 171 7.06 3.63 -15.39
N VAL A 172 6.87 2.50 -14.72
CA VAL A 172 7.16 1.17 -15.29
C VAL A 172 5.96 0.54 -15.99
N GLY A 173 4.84 1.28 -16.09
CA GLY A 173 3.67 0.91 -16.89
C GLY A 173 2.58 0.17 -16.13
N ALA A 174 2.65 0.06 -14.80
CA ALA A 174 1.56 -0.46 -13.99
C ALA A 174 0.59 0.66 -13.60
N ARG A 175 -0.72 0.39 -13.66
CA ARG A 175 -1.76 1.30 -13.15
C ARG A 175 -1.73 1.34 -11.63
N VAL A 176 -1.92 2.51 -11.04
CA VAL A 176 -2.02 2.67 -9.58
C VAL A 176 -3.36 3.29 -9.19
N GLU A 177 -4.15 2.54 -8.43
CA GLU A 177 -5.38 3.00 -7.80
C GLU A 177 -5.10 3.27 -6.31
N VAL A 178 -5.39 4.47 -5.86
CA VAL A 178 -5.24 4.87 -4.46
C VAL A 178 -6.61 4.94 -3.79
N ILE A 179 -6.73 4.32 -2.63
CA ILE A 179 -7.95 4.36 -1.82
C ILE A 179 -7.62 5.06 -0.50
N GLY A 180 -8.30 6.16 -0.24
CA GLY A 180 -8.11 6.96 0.96
C GLY A 180 -9.33 7.79 1.30
N LEU A 181 -9.30 8.52 2.41
CA LEU A 181 -10.37 9.46 2.75
C LEU A 181 -10.16 10.78 2.01
N GLN A 182 -11.20 11.29 1.37
CA GLN A 182 -11.18 12.60 0.73
C GLN A 182 -11.20 13.73 1.77
N THR A 183 -11.93 13.55 2.87
CA THR A 183 -12.04 14.53 3.96
C THR A 183 -11.01 14.22 5.06
N THR A 184 -10.24 15.20 5.48
CA THR A 184 -9.27 15.09 6.57
C THR A 184 -9.49 16.18 7.60
N THR A 185 -8.97 15.95 8.79
CA THR A 185 -9.14 16.83 9.96
C THR A 185 -8.10 17.95 10.02
N SER A 186 -7.02 17.88 9.26
CA SER A 186 -5.94 18.87 9.28
C SER A 186 -5.44 19.27 7.90
N ASP A 187 -4.95 20.52 7.77
CA ASP A 187 -4.39 21.05 6.51
C ASP A 187 -3.10 20.33 6.08
N SER A 188 -2.34 19.79 7.02
CA SER A 188 -1.12 19.01 6.72
C SER A 188 -1.46 17.66 6.11
N GLU A 189 -2.44 16.96 6.66
CA GLU A 189 -2.94 15.69 6.12
C GLU A 189 -3.59 15.90 4.75
N ALA A 190 -4.33 17.00 4.57
CA ALA A 190 -4.92 17.36 3.29
C ALA A 190 -3.85 17.57 2.21
N ARG A 191 -2.75 18.26 2.52
CA ARG A 191 -1.65 18.47 1.57
C ARG A 191 -0.93 17.17 1.22
N SER A 192 -0.64 16.34 2.22
CA SER A 192 0.00 15.05 2.04
C SER A 192 -0.83 14.13 1.12
N ARG A 193 -2.12 14.05 1.40
CA ARG A 193 -3.05 13.27 0.59
C ARG A 193 -3.20 13.81 -0.84
N ASN A 194 -3.33 15.13 -1.01
CA ASN A 194 -3.46 15.73 -2.33
C ASN A 194 -2.27 15.36 -3.23
N HIS A 195 -1.06 15.36 -2.66
CA HIS A 195 0.13 14.92 -3.37
C HIS A 195 0.04 13.45 -3.83
N LEU A 196 -0.55 12.57 -3.01
CA LEU A 196 -0.77 11.17 -3.38
C LEU A 196 -1.86 11.03 -4.46
N ILE A 197 -2.94 11.81 -4.36
CA ILE A 197 -4.03 11.84 -5.36
C ILE A 197 -3.49 12.30 -6.72
N ASP A 198 -2.66 13.34 -6.74
CA ASP A 198 -2.15 13.96 -7.97
C ASP A 198 -1.28 13.00 -8.82
N VAL A 199 -0.68 12.00 -8.20
CA VAL A 199 0.20 11.03 -8.89
C VAL A 199 -0.46 9.67 -9.18
N ALA A 200 -1.66 9.43 -8.66
CA ALA A 200 -2.41 8.20 -8.88
C ALA A 200 -3.15 8.23 -10.23
N ASP A 201 -3.28 7.07 -10.88
CA ASP A 201 -4.11 6.95 -12.08
C ASP A 201 -5.61 7.04 -11.73
N GLU A 202 -5.98 6.60 -10.52
CA GLU A 202 -7.34 6.68 -9.99
C GLU A 202 -7.30 6.87 -8.47
N PHE A 203 -8.14 7.79 -7.97
CA PHE A 203 -8.40 7.92 -6.54
C PHE A 203 -9.83 7.51 -6.22
N ILE A 204 -9.98 6.64 -5.24
CA ILE A 204 -11.26 6.12 -4.74
C ILE A 204 -11.44 6.59 -3.30
N ASP A 205 -12.49 7.38 -3.05
CA ASP A 205 -12.82 7.77 -1.68
C ASP A 205 -13.30 6.57 -0.88
N PHE A 206 -12.70 6.36 0.27
CA PHE A 206 -13.04 5.27 1.18
C PHE A 206 -14.50 5.31 1.64
N ASP A 207 -15.07 6.52 1.79
CA ASP A 207 -16.49 6.71 2.12
C ASP A 207 -17.42 6.11 1.04
N SER A 208 -17.04 6.19 -0.22
CA SER A 208 -17.84 5.65 -1.33
C SER A 208 -17.97 4.13 -1.33
N ILE A 209 -17.03 3.43 -0.69
CA ILE A 209 -17.02 1.96 -0.62
C ILE A 209 -17.42 1.41 0.76
N LYS A 210 -17.64 2.26 1.76
CA LYS A 210 -17.87 1.86 3.16
C LYS A 210 -18.96 0.82 3.33
N GLN A 211 -20.09 0.98 2.64
CA GLN A 211 -21.21 0.03 2.73
C GLN A 211 -20.88 -1.38 2.26
N HIS A 212 -19.90 -1.50 1.37
CA HIS A 212 -19.48 -2.80 0.80
C HIS A 212 -18.42 -3.51 1.65
N ILE A 213 -17.81 -2.81 2.61
CA ILE A 213 -16.68 -3.31 3.39
C ILE A 213 -16.96 -3.33 4.90
N GLN A 214 -18.05 -2.72 5.36
CA GLN A 214 -18.41 -2.75 6.76
C GLN A 214 -18.99 -4.11 7.17
N LYS A 215 -18.79 -4.48 8.42
CA LYS A 215 -19.48 -5.62 9.02
C LYS A 215 -20.98 -5.38 9.03
N ASP A 216 -21.75 -6.42 8.78
CA ASP A 216 -23.20 -6.35 8.91
C ASP A 216 -23.55 -6.04 10.37
N ALA A 217 -24.52 -5.13 10.57
CA ALA A 217 -25.09 -4.94 11.88
C ALA A 217 -25.62 -6.32 12.34
N ALA A 218 -25.23 -6.76 13.53
CA ALA A 218 -25.66 -8.04 14.08
C ALA A 218 -27.19 -8.09 14.11
N ILE A 219 -27.80 -8.70 13.08
CA ILE A 219 -29.17 -9.14 13.15
C ILE A 219 -29.16 -10.17 14.29
N GLY A 220 -29.84 -9.88 15.39
CA GLY A 220 -29.78 -10.53 16.68
C GLY A 220 -29.91 -12.05 16.71
N TYR A 221 -28.95 -12.75 16.13
CA TYR A 221 -28.68 -14.15 16.37
C TYR A 221 -27.39 -14.26 17.16
N SER A 222 -27.52 -14.52 18.44
CA SER A 222 -26.44 -14.73 19.38
C SER A 222 -25.67 -16.01 19.05
N TYR A 223 -24.82 -15.95 18.06
CA TYR A 223 -23.66 -16.81 18.05
C TYR A 223 -22.52 -16.02 18.68
N ARG A 224 -22.16 -16.35 19.91
CA ARG A 224 -20.95 -15.88 20.58
C ARG A 224 -19.73 -16.33 19.76
N THR A 225 -19.39 -15.61 18.71
CA THR A 225 -18.03 -15.56 18.20
C THR A 225 -17.36 -14.38 18.88
N SER A 226 -16.62 -14.69 19.94
CA SER A 226 -15.74 -13.78 20.67
C SER A 226 -14.58 -13.33 19.78
N ALA A 227 -14.82 -12.35 18.92
CA ALA A 227 -13.80 -11.70 18.16
C ALA A 227 -14.09 -10.19 18.01
N ASN A 228 -14.32 -9.53 19.15
CA ASN A 228 -14.19 -8.07 19.22
C ASN A 228 -12.69 -7.75 19.28
N TYR A 229 -12.05 -7.69 18.12
CA TYR A 229 -10.68 -7.22 18.01
C TYR A 229 -10.67 -5.70 17.96
N HIS A 230 -10.83 -5.06 19.11
CA HIS A 230 -10.45 -3.66 19.25
C HIS A 230 -8.93 -3.61 19.29
N LEU A 231 -8.33 -3.04 18.28
CA LEU A 231 -6.97 -2.51 18.37
C LEU A 231 -7.04 -1.38 19.42
N GLN A 232 -6.77 -1.70 20.69
CA GLN A 232 -6.56 -0.68 21.71
C GLN A 232 -5.21 0.00 21.39
N ILE A 233 -5.28 1.20 20.85
CA ILE A 233 -4.16 2.12 20.90
C ILE A 233 -4.10 2.59 22.37
N PRO A 234 -2.93 2.52 23.05
CA PRO A 234 -2.79 3.12 24.36
C PRO A 234 -3.14 4.62 24.27
N ASN A 235 -4.04 5.08 25.13
CA ASN A 235 -4.27 6.50 25.30
C ASN A 235 -2.95 7.16 25.69
N ILE A 236 -2.55 8.17 24.92
CA ILE A 236 -1.54 9.17 25.27
C ILE A 236 -2.23 10.29 26.03
#